data_83d4e79cfdf68310f156528f6178835c
#
_entry.id   83d4e79cfdf68310f156528f6178835c
#
_cell.length_a   1.000
_cell.length_b   1.000
_cell.length_c   1.000
_cell.angle_alpha   90.00
_cell.angle_beta   90.00
_cell.angle_gamma   90.00
#
_symmetry.space_group_name_H-M   'P 1'
#
loop_
_entity.id
_entity.type
_entity.pdbx_description
1 polymer ?
#
loop_
_entity_poly.entity_id
_entity_poly.type
_entity_poly.pdbx_seq_one_letter_code
_entity_poly.pdbx_strand_id
1 'polypeptide(L)'
;MSKKILTTPIKAEDLKDIKIGDVIYLTGNIVTCRDVAHRRVVDEGRELPLDINGGAILHAGPIIRKNDDKQSYEIVSVGPTTSMRMEKFEYDFIAKTGVRLIVGKGGMKENTMKGCKEFGALHCVFPAGCAVIAATQVTQIVGAEWMELGMPETLWNCKVEEFGPLIVSIDANGNNLFETNKIEFNKRKDAATSEIIKQVGFIK
;
A
#
# COMPACT_ATOMS: atom_id res chain seq x y z
N MET A 1 -21.22 -5.27 -9.96
CA MET A 1 -20.76 -4.46 -8.81
C MET A 1 -20.31 -3.12 -9.36
N SER A 2 -20.71 -2.01 -8.75
CA SER A 2 -20.25 -0.68 -9.14
C SER A 2 -18.76 -0.54 -8.77
N LYS A 3 -17.97 0.05 -9.65
CA LYS A 3 -16.57 0.36 -9.41
C LYS A 3 -16.48 1.43 -8.31
N LYS A 4 -15.74 1.14 -7.23
CA LYS A 4 -15.50 2.10 -6.15
C LYS A 4 -14.22 2.88 -6.46
N ILE A 5 -14.31 4.20 -6.62
CA ILE A 5 -13.17 5.07 -6.89
C ILE A 5 -13.00 6.03 -5.71
N LEU A 6 -11.81 6.04 -5.11
CA LEU A 6 -11.39 7.07 -4.14
C LEU A 6 -10.62 8.17 -4.86
N THR A 7 -10.81 9.41 -4.41
CA THR A 7 -10.08 10.57 -4.97
C THR A 7 -9.34 11.28 -3.84
N THR A 8 -8.04 11.54 -4.02
CA THR A 8 -7.27 12.33 -3.04
C THR A 8 -7.55 13.82 -3.17
N PRO A 9 -7.65 14.56 -2.05
CA PRO A 9 -7.55 14.09 -0.67
C PRO A 9 -8.79 13.32 -0.22
N ILE A 10 -8.57 12.13 0.35
CA ILE A 10 -9.61 11.22 0.83
C ILE A 10 -10.12 11.72 2.18
N LYS A 11 -11.44 11.74 2.38
CA LYS A 11 -12.06 12.10 3.65
C LYS A 11 -12.40 10.84 4.47
N ALA A 12 -12.55 10.99 5.78
CA ALA A 12 -12.92 9.87 6.65
C ALA A 12 -14.28 9.25 6.28
N GLU A 13 -15.21 10.09 5.82
CA GLU A 13 -16.53 9.65 5.36
C GLU A 13 -16.49 8.76 4.13
N ASP A 14 -15.51 8.94 3.24
CA ASP A 14 -15.34 8.15 2.01
C ASP A 14 -14.98 6.68 2.31
N LEU A 15 -14.48 6.42 3.53
CA LEU A 15 -13.99 5.10 3.94
C LEU A 15 -15.02 4.25 4.68
N LYS A 16 -16.14 4.83 5.12
CA LYS A 16 -17.13 4.19 6.03
C LYS A 16 -17.72 2.89 5.47
N ASP A 17 -17.98 2.86 4.16
CA ASP A 17 -18.62 1.73 3.48
C ASP A 17 -17.62 0.80 2.77
N ILE A 18 -16.32 1.03 2.99
CA ILE A 18 -15.26 0.21 2.42
C ILE A 18 -14.88 -0.88 3.44
N LYS A 19 -14.88 -2.13 2.99
CA LYS A 19 -14.60 -3.31 3.81
C LYS A 19 -13.46 -4.13 3.22
N ILE A 20 -12.85 -4.96 4.06
CA ILE A 20 -11.86 -5.93 3.61
C ILE A 20 -12.41 -6.79 2.46
N GLY A 21 -11.58 -7.02 1.44
CA GLY A 21 -11.94 -7.74 0.22
C GLY A 21 -12.59 -6.89 -0.86
N ASP A 22 -13.00 -5.65 -0.57
CA ASP A 22 -13.46 -4.73 -1.62
C ASP A 22 -12.34 -4.43 -2.61
N VAL A 23 -12.72 -4.21 -3.86
CA VAL A 23 -11.82 -3.75 -4.92
C VAL A 23 -12.11 -2.29 -5.19
N ILE A 24 -11.09 -1.46 -5.00
CA ILE A 24 -11.18 -0.01 -5.20
C ILE A 24 -10.16 0.45 -6.23
N TYR A 25 -10.31 1.68 -6.68
CA TYR A 25 -9.39 2.38 -7.57
C TYR A 25 -9.09 3.76 -7.01
N LEU A 26 -7.92 4.30 -7.31
CA LEU A 26 -7.50 5.62 -6.84
C LEU A 26 -7.34 6.59 -8.01
N THR A 27 -7.88 7.78 -7.86
CA THR A 27 -7.62 8.93 -8.73
C THR A 27 -7.05 10.09 -7.91
N GLY A 28 -6.14 10.87 -8.49
CA GLY A 28 -5.48 11.99 -7.83
C GLY A 28 -4.00 11.73 -7.57
N ASN A 29 -3.48 12.07 -6.41
CA ASN A 29 -2.06 11.96 -6.10
C ASN A 29 -1.75 10.72 -5.24
N ILE A 30 -0.64 10.05 -5.58
CA ILE A 30 -0.04 8.98 -4.77
C ILE A 30 1.46 9.22 -4.69
N VAL A 31 2.04 9.03 -3.51
CA VAL A 31 3.48 9.25 -3.26
C VAL A 31 4.18 7.92 -3.04
N THR A 32 5.26 7.63 -3.77
CA THR A 32 6.09 6.46 -3.44
C THR A 32 6.77 6.70 -2.11
N CYS A 33 6.60 5.77 -1.16
CA CYS A 33 7.11 5.91 0.19
C CYS A 33 7.41 4.53 0.75
N ARG A 34 8.66 4.28 1.15
CA ARG A 34 9.06 2.97 1.67
C ARG A 34 10.04 3.10 2.86
N ASP A 35 10.90 2.13 3.06
CA ASP A 35 11.68 1.90 4.28
C ASP A 35 12.37 3.14 4.86
N VAL A 36 13.13 3.87 4.05
CA VAL A 36 13.92 5.00 4.53
C VAL A 36 13.04 6.20 4.89
N ALA A 37 12.01 6.46 4.10
CA ALA A 37 11.08 7.54 4.37
C ALA A 37 10.30 7.31 5.68
N HIS A 38 9.79 6.10 5.90
CA HIS A 38 9.14 5.74 7.17
C HIS A 38 10.06 5.93 8.36
N ARG A 39 11.32 5.44 8.27
CA ARG A 39 12.31 5.61 9.32
C ARG A 39 12.62 7.09 9.59
N ARG A 40 12.80 7.91 8.55
CA ARG A 40 13.03 9.35 8.71
C ARG A 40 11.93 10.05 9.47
N VAL A 41 10.68 9.72 9.16
CA VAL A 41 9.51 10.34 9.81
C VAL A 41 9.32 9.83 11.23
N VAL A 42 9.44 8.52 11.45
CA VAL A 42 9.08 7.91 12.73
C VAL A 42 10.24 7.91 13.71
N ASP A 43 11.41 7.38 13.31
CA ASP A 43 12.56 7.22 14.19
C ASP A 43 13.39 8.52 14.31
N GLU A 44 13.57 9.25 13.18
CA GLU A 44 14.38 10.47 13.15
C GLU A 44 13.56 11.75 13.39
N GLY A 45 12.23 11.65 13.43
CA GLY A 45 11.32 12.76 13.69
C GLY A 45 11.32 13.85 12.62
N ARG A 46 11.73 13.53 11.39
CA ARG A 46 11.75 14.48 10.28
C ARG A 46 10.34 14.72 9.75
N GLU A 47 10.03 15.94 9.44
CA GLU A 47 8.82 16.30 8.71
C GLU A 47 8.93 15.84 7.24
N LEU A 48 7.81 15.37 6.68
CA LEU A 48 7.73 15.12 5.24
C LEU A 48 7.81 16.45 4.48
N PRO A 49 8.58 16.53 3.38
CA PRO A 49 8.70 17.75 2.59
C PRO A 49 7.46 18.04 1.72
N LEU A 50 6.44 17.21 1.82
CA LEU A 50 5.18 17.31 1.11
C LEU A 50 4.01 16.92 2.02
N ASP A 51 2.87 17.58 1.84
CA ASP A 51 1.65 17.25 2.58
C ASP A 51 0.95 16.04 1.95
N ILE A 52 0.75 14.99 2.75
CA ILE A 52 0.00 13.79 2.38
C ILE A 52 -1.23 13.57 3.28
N ASN A 53 -1.68 14.59 3.99
CA ASN A 53 -2.89 14.48 4.79
C ASN A 53 -4.12 14.19 3.89
N GLY A 54 -4.86 13.14 4.21
CA GLY A 54 -5.90 12.61 3.32
C GLY A 54 -5.35 11.97 2.04
N GLY A 55 -4.04 11.87 1.90
CA GLY A 55 -3.35 11.37 0.71
C GLY A 55 -3.23 9.86 0.65
N ALA A 56 -2.49 9.41 -0.37
CA ALA A 56 -2.17 8.02 -0.61
C ALA A 56 -0.66 7.81 -0.74
N ILE A 57 -0.15 6.70 -0.20
CA ILE A 57 1.23 6.26 -0.40
C ILE A 57 1.28 4.91 -1.09
N LEU A 58 2.35 4.69 -1.85
CA LEU A 58 2.67 3.42 -2.49
C LEU A 58 4.01 2.92 -1.96
N HIS A 59 4.00 1.78 -1.31
CA HIS A 59 5.20 1.06 -0.93
C HIS A 59 5.88 0.51 -2.19
N ALA A 60 6.67 1.34 -2.84
CA ALA A 60 7.37 1.00 -4.08
C ALA A 60 8.67 1.79 -4.23
N GLY A 61 9.60 1.19 -4.96
CA GLY A 61 10.76 1.89 -5.50
C GLY A 61 10.68 1.82 -7.03
N PRO A 62 10.28 2.92 -7.70
CA PRO A 62 10.07 2.91 -9.13
C PRO A 62 11.37 2.94 -9.91
N ILE A 63 11.28 2.59 -11.20
CA ILE A 63 12.29 2.91 -12.20
C ILE A 63 11.82 4.16 -12.94
N ILE A 64 12.60 5.21 -12.82
CA ILE A 64 12.31 6.53 -13.40
C ILE A 64 13.30 6.83 -14.51
N ARG A 65 12.80 7.35 -15.60
CA ARG A 65 13.61 7.93 -16.67
C ARG A 65 13.43 9.44 -16.67
N LYS A 66 14.54 10.15 -16.81
CA LYS A 66 14.53 11.58 -17.07
C LYS A 66 14.34 11.78 -18.57
N ASN A 67 13.41 12.64 -18.95
CA ASN A 67 13.12 12.93 -20.34
C ASN A 67 14.23 13.79 -20.99
N ASP A 68 14.24 13.85 -22.31
CA ASP A 68 15.27 14.56 -23.10
C ASP A 68 15.28 16.09 -22.82
N ASP A 69 14.14 16.65 -22.39
CA ASP A 69 14.04 18.03 -21.92
C ASP A 69 14.80 18.29 -20.62
N LYS A 70 15.28 17.23 -19.96
CA LYS A 70 15.96 17.22 -18.65
C LYS A 70 15.19 17.88 -17.49
N GLN A 71 13.93 18.20 -17.69
CA GLN A 71 13.07 18.87 -16.70
C GLN A 71 11.93 17.99 -16.22
N SER A 72 11.50 17.03 -17.02
CA SER A 72 10.43 16.12 -16.67
C SER A 72 10.91 14.67 -16.46
N TYR A 73 10.08 13.90 -15.76
CA TYR A 73 10.35 12.51 -15.41
C TYR A 73 9.21 11.62 -15.89
N GLU A 74 9.55 10.39 -16.25
CA GLU A 74 8.63 9.34 -16.66
C GLU A 74 8.81 8.10 -15.81
N ILE A 75 7.74 7.48 -15.38
CA ILE A 75 7.77 6.16 -14.73
C ILE A 75 7.85 5.07 -15.80
N VAL A 76 8.97 4.35 -15.82
CA VAL A 76 9.17 3.18 -16.68
C VAL A 76 8.53 1.95 -16.08
N SER A 77 8.64 1.81 -14.75
CA SER A 77 8.10 0.67 -14.00
C SER A 77 7.87 1.06 -12.54
N VAL A 78 6.74 0.68 -11.98
CA VAL A 78 6.43 0.85 -10.56
C VAL A 78 5.63 -0.33 -10.04
N GLY A 79 6.26 -1.17 -9.22
CA GLY A 79 5.62 -2.32 -8.59
C GLY A 79 5.71 -2.26 -7.07
N PRO A 80 4.71 -2.78 -6.36
CA PRO A 80 4.69 -2.71 -4.91
C PRO A 80 5.79 -3.56 -4.30
N THR A 81 6.42 -3.03 -3.25
CA THR A 81 7.32 -3.81 -2.39
C THR A 81 6.57 -4.40 -1.19
N THR A 82 7.22 -5.28 -0.44
CA THR A 82 6.63 -5.95 0.72
C THR A 82 6.33 -4.95 1.85
N SER A 83 5.05 -4.74 2.13
CA SER A 83 4.56 -3.78 3.13
C SER A 83 4.96 -4.13 4.56
N MET A 84 5.10 -5.43 4.88
CA MET A 84 5.46 -5.91 6.21
C MET A 84 6.75 -5.30 6.76
N ARG A 85 7.65 -4.80 5.91
CA ARG A 85 8.87 -4.13 6.38
C ARG A 85 8.59 -2.79 7.08
N MET A 86 7.49 -2.11 6.69
CA MET A 86 7.04 -0.86 7.27
C MET A 86 6.13 -1.04 8.49
N GLU A 87 5.66 -2.27 8.78
CA GLU A 87 4.70 -2.58 9.85
C GLU A 87 5.01 -1.90 11.19
N LYS A 88 6.28 -1.91 11.60
CA LYS A 88 6.70 -1.32 12.89
C LYS A 88 6.55 0.20 12.93
N PHE A 89 6.49 0.85 11.79
CA PHE A 89 6.40 2.31 11.67
C PHE A 89 4.97 2.79 11.39
N GLU A 90 4.12 1.93 10.83
CA GLU A 90 2.91 2.34 10.14
C GLU A 90 1.90 3.07 11.04
N TYR A 91 1.76 2.63 12.29
CA TYR A 91 0.87 3.31 13.26
C TYR A 91 1.27 4.78 13.44
N ASP A 92 2.55 5.01 13.79
CA ASP A 92 3.07 6.36 14.05
C ASP A 92 3.15 7.19 12.76
N PHE A 93 3.42 6.54 11.63
CA PHE A 93 3.43 7.18 10.33
C PHE A 93 2.05 7.71 9.94
N ILE A 94 0.99 6.91 10.07
CA ILE A 94 -0.40 7.33 9.83
C ILE A 94 -0.77 8.49 10.78
N ALA A 95 -0.45 8.36 12.08
CA ALA A 95 -0.73 9.37 13.08
C ALA A 95 -0.09 10.73 12.77
N LYS A 96 1.17 10.72 12.34
CA LYS A 96 1.95 11.94 12.06
C LYS A 96 1.59 12.59 10.74
N THR A 97 1.23 11.81 9.72
CA THR A 97 1.07 12.30 8.35
C THR A 97 -0.38 12.48 7.91
N GLY A 98 -1.32 11.84 8.60
CA GLY A 98 -2.73 11.84 8.22
C GLY A 98 -3.01 11.11 6.89
N VAL A 99 -2.09 10.27 6.41
CA VAL A 99 -2.30 9.44 5.22
C VAL A 99 -3.51 8.53 5.40
N ARG A 100 -4.34 8.37 4.36
CA ARG A 100 -5.56 7.56 4.44
C ARG A 100 -5.56 6.32 3.57
N LEU A 101 -4.69 6.24 2.59
CA LEU A 101 -4.57 5.06 1.74
C LEU A 101 -3.12 4.62 1.64
N ILE A 102 -2.86 3.41 2.10
CA ILE A 102 -1.55 2.77 2.03
C ILE A 102 -1.66 1.63 1.02
N VAL A 103 -0.85 1.68 -0.03
CA VAL A 103 -0.85 0.66 -1.09
C VAL A 103 0.47 -0.08 -1.10
N GLY A 104 0.41 -1.40 -1.06
CA GLY A 104 1.63 -2.20 -1.09
C GLY A 104 1.43 -3.63 -1.53
N LYS A 105 2.26 -4.54 -1.03
CA LYS A 105 2.24 -5.96 -1.35
C LYS A 105 2.26 -6.81 -0.08
N GLY A 106 1.39 -7.83 -0.04
CA GLY A 106 1.24 -8.72 1.10
C GLY A 106 0.45 -8.09 2.25
N GLY A 107 0.32 -8.80 3.35
CA GLY A 107 -0.40 -8.35 4.52
C GLY A 107 0.43 -7.45 5.43
N MET A 108 -0.27 -6.72 6.28
CA MET A 108 0.24 -5.98 7.42
C MET A 108 -0.39 -6.54 8.69
N LYS A 109 0.05 -6.12 9.88
CA LYS A 109 -0.36 -6.67 11.18
C LYS A 109 -1.01 -5.61 12.10
N GLU A 110 -0.83 -5.83 13.40
CA GLU A 110 -1.55 -5.14 14.48
C GLU A 110 -1.30 -3.62 14.53
N ASN A 111 -0.06 -3.17 14.28
CA ASN A 111 0.24 -1.74 14.29
C ASN A 111 -0.51 -1.02 13.16
N THR A 112 -0.48 -1.58 11.96
CA THR A 112 -1.22 -1.03 10.83
C THR A 112 -2.73 -1.11 11.06
N MET A 113 -3.24 -2.25 11.57
CA MET A 113 -4.66 -2.40 11.93
C MET A 113 -5.11 -1.33 12.92
N LYS A 114 -4.31 -1.10 13.97
CA LYS A 114 -4.57 -0.08 14.98
C LYS A 114 -4.56 1.32 14.36
N GLY A 115 -3.55 1.64 13.55
CA GLY A 115 -3.45 2.93 12.86
C GLY A 115 -4.63 3.18 11.92
N CYS A 116 -5.00 2.20 11.10
CA CYS A 116 -6.16 2.30 10.22
C CYS A 116 -7.46 2.56 10.98
N LYS A 117 -7.67 1.86 12.11
CA LYS A 117 -8.85 2.03 12.94
C LYS A 117 -8.91 3.37 13.66
N GLU A 118 -7.80 3.81 14.24
CA GLU A 118 -7.76 5.00 15.10
C GLU A 118 -7.79 6.29 14.28
N PHE A 119 -7.08 6.30 13.16
CA PHE A 119 -6.92 7.52 12.34
C PHE A 119 -7.75 7.50 11.06
N GLY A 120 -8.49 6.43 10.78
CA GLY A 120 -9.34 6.31 9.59
C GLY A 120 -8.53 6.19 8.31
N ALA A 121 -7.81 5.08 8.14
CA ALA A 121 -7.02 4.77 6.95
C ALA A 121 -7.34 3.36 6.43
N LEU A 122 -6.87 3.05 5.22
CA LEU A 122 -6.95 1.73 4.60
C LEU A 122 -5.56 1.24 4.22
N HIS A 123 -5.33 -0.06 4.36
CA HIS A 123 -4.24 -0.72 3.64
C HIS A 123 -4.81 -1.57 2.51
N CYS A 124 -4.22 -1.40 1.32
CA CYS A 124 -4.63 -2.12 0.11
C CYS A 124 -3.44 -2.88 -0.51
N VAL A 125 -3.75 -4.01 -1.09
CA VAL A 125 -2.78 -4.78 -1.87
C VAL A 125 -2.96 -4.46 -3.36
N PHE A 126 -1.86 -4.07 -4.01
CA PHE A 126 -1.78 -4.01 -5.45
C PHE A 126 -1.18 -5.32 -5.98
N PRO A 127 -1.68 -5.89 -7.08
CA PRO A 127 -1.15 -7.13 -7.66
C PRO A 127 0.35 -7.01 -7.97
N ALA A 128 1.13 -8.01 -7.53
CA ALA A 128 2.54 -8.09 -7.86
C ALA A 128 2.74 -8.59 -9.30
N GLY A 129 3.90 -8.26 -9.89
CA GLY A 129 4.23 -8.66 -11.27
C GLY A 129 3.63 -7.77 -12.36
N CYS A 130 2.86 -6.73 -11.99
CA CYS A 130 2.16 -5.83 -12.91
C CYS A 130 2.83 -4.44 -12.99
N ALA A 131 4.14 -4.34 -12.75
CA ALA A 131 4.84 -3.07 -12.58
C ALA A 131 4.80 -2.15 -13.82
N VAL A 132 4.76 -2.73 -15.03
CA VAL A 132 4.62 -1.96 -16.27
C VAL A 132 3.18 -1.43 -16.42
N ILE A 133 2.18 -2.27 -16.11
CA ILE A 133 0.77 -1.87 -16.14
C ILE A 133 0.52 -0.75 -15.13
N ALA A 134 1.06 -0.87 -13.92
CA ALA A 134 0.97 0.19 -12.91
C ALA A 134 1.57 1.51 -13.41
N ALA A 135 2.68 1.46 -14.13
CA ALA A 135 3.32 2.64 -14.71
C ALA A 135 2.40 3.34 -15.74
N THR A 136 1.62 2.59 -16.52
CA THR A 136 0.67 3.20 -17.49
C THR A 136 -0.50 3.92 -16.84
N GLN A 137 -0.79 3.67 -15.57
CA GLN A 137 -1.83 4.35 -14.80
C GLN A 137 -1.34 5.65 -14.13
N VAL A 138 -0.03 5.91 -14.19
CA VAL A 138 0.56 7.18 -13.76
C VAL A 138 0.55 8.14 -14.92
N THR A 139 -0.21 9.21 -14.79
CA THR A 139 -0.37 10.22 -15.85
C THR A 139 0.73 11.27 -15.83
N GLN A 140 1.32 11.53 -14.66
CA GLN A 140 2.35 12.54 -14.48
C GLN A 140 3.12 12.33 -13.18
N ILE A 141 4.42 12.64 -13.18
CA ILE A 141 5.20 12.89 -11.97
C ILE A 141 5.15 14.39 -11.70
N VAL A 142 4.54 14.80 -10.58
CA VAL A 142 4.34 16.21 -10.24
C VAL A 142 5.42 16.76 -9.30
N GLY A 143 6.23 15.89 -8.70
CA GLY A 143 7.33 16.29 -7.83
C GLY A 143 8.18 15.11 -7.38
N ALA A 144 9.37 15.43 -6.88
CA ALA A 144 10.32 14.46 -6.32
C ALA A 144 11.03 15.09 -5.13
N GLU A 145 10.94 14.44 -3.98
CA GLU A 145 11.55 14.91 -2.73
C GLU A 145 12.51 13.85 -2.17
N TRP A 146 13.50 14.30 -1.39
CA TRP A 146 14.52 13.43 -0.82
C TRP A 146 15.30 12.63 -1.87
N MET A 147 15.61 13.28 -2.99
CA MET A 147 16.32 12.65 -4.13
C MET A 147 17.72 12.14 -3.77
N GLU A 148 18.32 12.68 -2.71
CA GLU A 148 19.62 12.23 -2.18
C GLU A 148 19.60 10.78 -1.66
N LEU A 149 18.41 10.20 -1.43
CA LEU A 149 18.25 8.81 -1.03
C LEU A 149 18.39 7.83 -2.19
N GLY A 150 18.51 8.35 -3.41
CA GLY A 150 18.52 7.56 -4.63
C GLY A 150 17.10 7.21 -5.11
N MET A 151 17.01 6.87 -6.39
CA MET A 151 15.73 6.67 -7.11
C MET A 151 14.70 5.79 -6.38
N PRO A 152 15.06 4.63 -5.77
CA PRO A 152 14.06 3.75 -5.13
C PRO A 152 13.51 4.27 -3.80
N GLU A 153 14.18 5.21 -3.13
CA GLU A 153 13.79 5.77 -1.83
C GLU A 153 13.34 7.23 -1.93
N THR A 154 13.48 7.85 -3.09
CA THR A 154 12.92 9.18 -3.40
C THR A 154 11.41 9.15 -3.26
N LEU A 155 10.85 10.21 -2.69
CA LEU A 155 9.40 10.42 -2.64
C LEU A 155 8.94 10.97 -4.00
N TRP A 156 8.47 10.10 -4.86
CA TRP A 156 7.90 10.50 -6.15
C TRP A 156 6.42 10.79 -5.98
N ASN A 157 6.03 12.04 -6.15
CA ASN A 157 4.64 12.46 -6.16
C ASN A 157 4.05 12.28 -7.55
N CYS A 158 3.14 11.33 -7.69
CA CYS A 158 2.60 10.88 -8.96
C CYS A 158 1.11 11.21 -9.04
N LYS A 159 0.68 11.74 -10.15
CA LYS A 159 -0.75 11.85 -10.50
C LYS A 159 -1.19 10.57 -11.18
N VAL A 160 -2.31 10.01 -10.71
CA VAL A 160 -2.86 8.76 -11.20
C VAL A 160 -4.33 8.91 -11.57
N GLU A 161 -4.78 8.09 -12.52
CA GLU A 161 -6.18 7.98 -12.90
C GLU A 161 -6.59 6.52 -12.84
N GLU A 162 -7.60 6.24 -11.99
CA GLU A 162 -8.13 4.89 -11.75
C GLU A 162 -7.04 3.84 -11.46
N PHE A 163 -6.04 4.22 -10.68
CA PHE A 163 -4.93 3.33 -10.29
C PHE A 163 -5.46 2.14 -9.50
N GLY A 164 -5.23 0.96 -10.02
CA GLY A 164 -5.72 -0.28 -9.43
C GLY A 164 -5.74 -1.44 -10.43
N PRO A 165 -6.41 -2.55 -10.09
CA PRO A 165 -7.28 -2.77 -8.91
C PRO A 165 -6.51 -2.80 -7.60
N LEU A 166 -7.08 -2.21 -6.54
CA LEU A 166 -6.55 -2.23 -5.19
C LEU A 166 -7.49 -3.08 -4.32
N ILE A 167 -6.98 -4.15 -3.72
CA ILE A 167 -7.76 -5.02 -2.84
C ILE A 167 -7.59 -4.54 -1.40
N VAL A 168 -8.67 -4.16 -0.74
CA VAL A 168 -8.65 -3.72 0.65
C VAL A 168 -8.28 -4.88 1.56
N SER A 169 -7.14 -4.79 2.19
CA SER A 169 -6.63 -5.83 3.11
C SER A 169 -6.80 -5.46 4.58
N ILE A 170 -6.79 -4.15 4.92
CA ILE A 170 -7.17 -3.65 6.23
C ILE A 170 -8.11 -2.46 6.01
N ASP A 171 -9.29 -2.51 6.64
CA ASP A 171 -10.28 -1.44 6.55
C ASP A 171 -10.20 -0.45 7.72
N ALA A 172 -10.95 0.63 7.64
CA ALA A 172 -11.00 1.68 8.66
C ALA A 172 -11.64 1.24 10.00
N ASN A 173 -12.16 0.02 10.09
CA ASN A 173 -12.61 -0.60 11.34
C ASN A 173 -11.52 -1.47 11.98
N GLY A 174 -10.37 -1.62 11.31
CA GLY A 174 -9.26 -2.47 11.75
C GLY A 174 -9.46 -3.96 11.46
N ASN A 175 -10.41 -4.33 10.58
CA ASN A 175 -10.51 -5.70 10.11
C ASN A 175 -9.36 -6.01 9.15
N ASN A 176 -8.86 -7.25 9.17
CA ASN A 176 -7.73 -7.69 8.36
C ASN A 176 -8.08 -8.95 7.56
N LEU A 177 -8.06 -8.82 6.23
CA LEU A 177 -8.38 -9.90 5.30
C LEU A 177 -7.42 -11.09 5.44
N PHE A 178 -6.14 -10.83 5.64
CA PHE A 178 -5.13 -11.89 5.78
C PHE A 178 -5.31 -12.68 7.07
N GLU A 179 -5.60 -12.02 8.20
CA GLU A 179 -5.85 -12.71 9.47
C GLU A 179 -7.17 -13.49 9.42
N THR A 180 -8.22 -12.93 8.83
CA THR A 180 -9.50 -13.63 8.64
C THR A 180 -9.31 -14.88 7.77
N ASN A 181 -8.63 -14.76 6.64
CA ASN A 181 -8.37 -15.88 5.75
C ASN A 181 -7.46 -16.95 6.39
N LYS A 182 -6.49 -16.54 7.21
CA LYS A 182 -5.60 -17.47 7.91
C LYS A 182 -6.36 -18.41 8.85
N ILE A 183 -7.35 -17.90 9.58
CA ILE A 183 -8.20 -18.72 10.44
C ILE A 183 -8.92 -19.78 9.63
N GLU A 184 -9.53 -19.38 8.52
CA GLU A 184 -10.28 -20.30 7.65
C GLU A 184 -9.37 -21.31 6.93
N PHE A 185 -8.23 -20.86 6.42
CA PHE A 185 -7.26 -21.74 5.76
C PHE A 185 -6.64 -22.74 6.72
N ASN A 186 -6.37 -22.35 7.98
CA ASN A 186 -5.86 -23.29 8.97
C ASN A 186 -6.86 -24.41 9.30
N LYS A 187 -8.16 -24.10 9.40
CA LYS A 187 -9.20 -25.13 9.57
C LYS A 187 -9.20 -26.14 8.41
N ARG A 188 -9.12 -25.64 7.17
CA ARG A 188 -9.09 -26.49 5.95
C ARG A 188 -7.78 -27.27 5.86
N LYS A 189 -6.66 -26.65 6.21
CA LYS A 189 -5.34 -27.29 6.21
C LYS A 189 -5.30 -28.50 7.12
N ASP A 190 -5.79 -28.38 8.33
CA ASP A 190 -5.76 -29.48 9.32
C ASP A 190 -6.58 -30.66 8.86
N ALA A 191 -7.75 -30.43 8.28
CA ALA A 191 -8.59 -31.48 7.68
C ALA A 191 -7.89 -32.16 6.48
N ALA A 192 -7.35 -31.38 5.54
CA ALA A 192 -6.65 -31.89 4.37
C ALA A 192 -5.36 -32.64 4.74
N THR A 193 -4.60 -32.13 5.71
CA THR A 193 -3.36 -32.77 6.20
C THR A 193 -3.66 -34.12 6.85
N SER A 194 -4.72 -34.20 7.66
CA SER A 194 -5.15 -35.44 8.29
C SER A 194 -5.54 -36.51 7.27
N GLU A 195 -6.19 -36.12 6.19
CA GLU A 195 -6.55 -37.02 5.07
C GLU A 195 -5.29 -37.51 4.34
N ILE A 196 -4.38 -36.61 4.00
CA ILE A 196 -3.12 -36.95 3.31
C ILE A 196 -2.26 -37.91 4.17
N ILE A 197 -2.10 -37.63 5.47
CA ILE A 197 -1.31 -38.46 6.39
C ILE A 197 -1.83 -39.90 6.43
N LYS A 198 -3.16 -40.10 6.38
CA LYS A 198 -3.74 -41.46 6.33
C LYS A 198 -3.35 -42.23 5.06
N GLN A 199 -3.12 -41.52 3.95
CA GLN A 199 -2.80 -42.13 2.65
C GLN A 199 -1.29 -42.32 2.44
N VAL A 200 -0.45 -41.62 3.21
CA VAL A 200 1.01 -41.65 3.06
C VAL A 200 1.64 -42.59 4.09
N GLY A 201 1.89 -43.81 3.69
CA GLY A 201 2.34 -44.90 4.58
C GLY A 201 3.75 -44.77 5.18
N PHE A 202 4.53 -43.78 4.78
CA PHE A 202 5.86 -43.51 5.34
C PHE A 202 5.89 -42.42 6.41
N ILE A 203 4.78 -41.73 6.66
CA ILE A 203 4.64 -40.79 7.76
C ILE A 203 3.98 -41.55 8.92
N LYS A 204 4.81 -41.93 9.90
CA LYS A 204 4.35 -42.51 11.15
C LYS A 204 4.38 -41.49 12.27
#